data_71712d4c21f637d4742aa61ac4aa0b71
#
_entry.id   71712d4c21f637d4742aa61ac4aa0b71
#
_cell.length_a   1.000
_cell.length_b   1.000
_cell.length_c   1.000
_cell.angle_alpha   90.00
_cell.angle_beta   90.00
_cell.angle_gamma   90.00
#
_symmetry.space_group_name_H-M   'P 1'
#
loop_
_entity.id
_entity.type
_entity.pdbx_description
1 polymer ?
#
loop_
_entity_poly.entity_id
_entity_poly.type
_entity_poly.pdbx_seq_one_letter_code
_entity_poly.pdbx_strand_id
1 'polypeptide(L)'
;MPPILPERRSFSYAPPSGEIEVIHQGQDYVIINKPSGLLSVPGKSHPDCVEARLKKKFPEGLTIHRLDMATSGIMVFALSAHAQRHLGLQFEKRQIEKTYISRVDGYVEKNTGEIDLPLIADWPNRPRQMVSYEHGKSALTTWEVLDRQDDVTRIALYPKTGRSHQLRVHMFALGHPILGDRIYAEDRIFHAAPRLQLHAQTISFREPTGGKFVNYEINCSF
;
A
#
# COMPACT_ATOMS: atom_id res chain seq x y z
N MET A 1 -6.15 -25.80 2.15
CA MET A 1 -4.92 -25.55 2.91
C MET A 1 -4.50 -24.10 2.64
N PRO A 2 -4.02 -23.34 3.64
CA PRO A 2 -3.41 -22.05 3.33
C PRO A 2 -2.21 -22.26 2.41
N PRO A 3 -1.97 -21.36 1.44
CA PRO A 3 -0.84 -21.50 0.54
C PRO A 3 0.49 -21.48 1.32
N ILE A 4 1.45 -22.30 0.87
CA ILE A 4 2.77 -22.38 1.49
C ILE A 4 3.55 -21.11 1.15
N LEU A 5 4.06 -20.42 2.16
CA LEU A 5 4.87 -19.22 1.97
C LEU A 5 6.21 -19.59 1.30
N PRO A 6 6.65 -18.81 0.29
CA PRO A 6 7.91 -19.05 -0.38
C PRO A 6 9.11 -18.82 0.56
N GLU A 7 10.26 -19.37 0.19
CA GLU A 7 11.51 -19.09 0.89
C GLU A 7 11.86 -17.59 0.90
N ARG A 8 12.58 -17.16 1.93
CA ARG A 8 12.96 -15.77 2.09
C ARG A 8 14.07 -15.38 1.12
N ARG A 9 13.79 -14.48 0.18
CA ARG A 9 14.81 -13.90 -0.71
C ARG A 9 15.67 -12.86 0.01
N SER A 10 16.97 -12.86 -0.28
CA SER A 10 17.90 -11.84 0.22
C SER A 10 17.50 -10.42 -0.22
N PHE A 11 17.79 -9.39 0.55
CA PHE A 11 17.41 -8.01 0.27
C PHE A 11 18.53 -7.03 0.53
N SER A 12 18.78 -6.17 -0.45
CA SER A 12 19.56 -4.95 -0.28
C SER A 12 18.68 -3.74 -0.58
N TYR A 13 18.70 -2.74 0.29
CA TYR A 13 17.93 -1.52 0.07
C TYR A 13 18.66 -0.63 -0.94
N ALA A 14 18.09 -0.51 -2.11
CA ALA A 14 18.54 0.35 -3.21
C ALA A 14 17.38 1.27 -3.62
N PRO A 15 17.19 2.40 -2.94
CA PRO A 15 16.09 3.30 -3.22
C PRO A 15 16.24 3.94 -4.61
N PRO A 16 15.15 4.17 -5.33
CA PRO A 16 15.20 4.88 -6.60
C PRO A 16 15.74 6.29 -6.38
N SER A 17 16.53 6.78 -7.35
CA SER A 17 17.01 8.16 -7.39
C SER A 17 15.88 9.12 -7.77
N GLY A 18 16.11 10.42 -7.57
CA GLY A 18 15.20 11.48 -7.96
C GLY A 18 14.40 12.11 -6.82
N GLU A 19 13.73 13.18 -7.15
CA GLU A 19 12.86 13.92 -6.23
C GLU A 19 11.50 13.22 -6.08
N ILE A 20 10.79 13.56 -5.01
CA ILE A 20 9.40 13.12 -4.82
C ILE A 20 8.48 14.00 -5.67
N GLU A 21 7.71 13.33 -6.53
CA GLU A 21 6.69 13.99 -7.35
C GLU A 21 5.56 14.50 -6.45
N VAL A 22 5.35 15.83 -6.45
CA VAL A 22 4.24 16.48 -5.75
C VAL A 22 3.08 16.64 -6.72
N ILE A 23 1.95 16.03 -6.39
CA ILE A 23 0.73 16.05 -7.20
C ILE A 23 -0.14 17.26 -6.84
N HIS A 24 -0.23 17.56 -5.54
CA HIS A 24 -0.99 18.71 -5.04
C HIS A 24 -0.32 19.25 -3.79
N GLN A 25 -0.33 20.58 -3.68
CA GLN A 25 0.09 21.30 -2.49
C GLN A 25 -1.03 22.27 -2.09
N GLY A 26 -1.64 22.01 -0.95
CA GLY A 26 -2.59 22.89 -0.28
C GLY A 26 -1.98 23.60 0.92
N GLN A 27 -2.81 24.31 1.67
CA GLN A 27 -2.41 24.98 2.93
C GLN A 27 -2.16 23.95 4.05
N ASP A 28 -2.99 22.89 4.12
CA ASP A 28 -3.02 21.95 5.23
C ASP A 28 -2.26 20.65 4.94
N TYR A 29 -2.08 20.31 3.66
CA TYR A 29 -1.51 19.01 3.27
C TYR A 29 -0.85 19.05 1.89
N VAL A 30 -0.02 18.06 1.64
CA VAL A 30 0.59 17.78 0.34
C VAL A 30 0.29 16.36 -0.08
N ILE A 31 -0.05 16.17 -1.35
CA ILE A 31 -0.24 14.87 -2.00
C ILE A 31 0.98 14.58 -2.86
N ILE A 32 1.53 13.40 -2.71
CA ILE A 32 2.69 12.97 -3.46
C ILE A 32 2.45 11.62 -4.15
N ASN A 33 3.20 11.39 -5.23
CA ASN A 33 3.34 10.07 -5.84
C ASN A 33 4.60 9.37 -5.30
N LYS A 34 4.41 8.37 -4.46
CA LYS A 34 5.52 7.59 -3.92
C LYS A 34 6.04 6.61 -4.98
N PRO A 35 7.31 6.64 -5.35
CA PRO A 35 7.88 5.61 -6.21
C PRO A 35 7.93 4.24 -5.49
N SER A 36 7.84 3.16 -6.26
CA SER A 36 8.14 1.81 -5.77
C SER A 36 9.61 1.70 -5.36
N GLY A 37 9.91 0.93 -4.33
CA GLY A 37 11.28 0.72 -3.85
C GLY A 37 11.77 1.72 -2.79
N LEU A 38 11.05 2.83 -2.55
CA LEU A 38 11.40 3.81 -1.53
C LEU A 38 10.60 3.58 -0.24
N LEU A 39 11.27 3.57 0.90
CA LEU A 39 10.62 3.52 2.23
C LEU A 39 9.74 4.76 2.44
N SER A 40 8.61 4.61 3.13
CA SER A 40 7.74 5.75 3.49
C SER A 40 8.34 6.60 4.61
N VAL A 41 8.93 5.96 5.60
CA VAL A 41 9.56 6.57 6.78
C VAL A 41 10.94 5.94 7.02
N PRO A 42 11.84 6.56 7.82
CA PRO A 42 13.17 6.00 8.06
C PRO A 42 13.12 4.58 8.60
N GLY A 43 13.92 3.70 8.03
CA GLY A 43 14.20 2.38 8.58
C GLY A 43 15.34 2.45 9.61
N LYS A 44 15.50 1.36 10.40
CA LYS A 44 16.54 1.30 11.45
C LYS A 44 17.94 1.62 10.93
N SER A 45 18.28 1.20 9.72
CA SER A 45 19.61 1.39 9.09
C SER A 45 19.52 2.10 7.73
N HIS A 46 18.34 2.62 7.37
CA HIS A 46 18.08 3.20 6.05
C HIS A 46 17.38 4.54 6.23
N PRO A 47 18.13 5.66 6.33
CA PRO A 47 17.54 6.99 6.55
C PRO A 47 16.86 7.57 5.30
N ASP A 48 17.27 7.17 4.10
CA ASP A 48 16.67 7.66 2.86
C ASP A 48 15.25 7.08 2.69
N CYS A 49 14.28 7.97 2.66
CA CYS A 49 12.86 7.62 2.58
C CYS A 49 12.04 8.82 2.08
N VAL A 50 10.75 8.59 1.80
CA VAL A 50 9.81 9.65 1.37
C VAL A 50 9.80 10.80 2.36
N GLU A 51 9.62 10.53 3.66
CA GLU A 51 9.59 11.56 4.70
C GLU A 51 10.85 12.42 4.70
N ALA A 52 12.03 11.80 4.66
CA ALA A 52 13.30 12.51 4.67
C ALA A 52 13.50 13.37 3.40
N ARG A 53 13.11 12.84 2.23
CA ARG A 53 13.18 13.59 0.97
C ARG A 53 12.17 14.74 0.93
N LEU A 54 10.93 14.48 1.40
CA LEU A 54 9.86 15.48 1.41
C LEU A 54 10.19 16.67 2.33
N LYS A 55 10.78 16.41 3.51
CA LYS A 55 11.18 17.45 4.47
C LYS A 55 12.23 18.43 3.93
N LYS A 56 12.94 18.11 2.88
CA LYS A 56 13.84 19.07 2.20
C LYS A 56 13.06 20.21 1.55
N LYS A 57 11.84 19.94 1.06
CA LYS A 57 10.96 20.92 0.42
C LYS A 57 9.87 21.43 1.37
N PHE A 58 9.40 20.57 2.27
CA PHE A 58 8.36 20.84 3.27
C PHE A 58 8.87 20.45 4.65
N PRO A 59 9.68 21.29 5.32
CA PRO A 59 10.25 20.97 6.64
C PRO A 59 9.19 20.65 7.70
N GLU A 60 8.00 21.27 7.59
CA GLU A 60 6.82 21.03 8.43
C GLU A 60 6.06 19.75 8.13
N GLY A 61 6.44 19.02 7.07
CA GLY A 61 5.74 17.81 6.60
C GLY A 61 5.69 16.70 7.66
N LEU A 62 4.48 16.29 8.02
CA LEU A 62 4.17 15.30 9.03
C LEU A 62 3.54 14.06 8.40
N THR A 63 4.12 12.89 8.68
CA THR A 63 3.59 11.60 8.20
C THR A 63 2.29 11.26 8.91
N ILE A 64 1.27 10.85 8.14
CA ILE A 64 -0.06 10.45 8.64
C ILE A 64 -0.25 8.94 8.45
N HIS A 65 0.14 8.42 7.30
CA HIS A 65 0.04 7.01 6.94
C HIS A 65 1.25 6.54 6.16
N ARG A 66 1.33 5.25 5.88
CA ARG A 66 2.46 4.66 5.16
C ARG A 66 1.98 3.73 4.07
N LEU A 67 2.75 3.65 2.99
CA LEU A 67 2.74 2.55 2.04
C LEU A 67 3.95 1.65 2.30
N ASP A 68 3.84 0.39 1.93
CA ASP A 68 4.98 -0.53 1.93
C ASP A 68 6.08 0.00 0.98
N MET A 69 7.32 -0.35 1.25
CA MET A 69 8.46 0.06 0.42
C MET A 69 8.23 -0.20 -1.08
N ALA A 70 7.77 -1.41 -1.41
CA ALA A 70 7.57 -1.83 -2.80
C ALA A 70 6.27 -1.29 -3.45
N THR A 71 5.30 -0.81 -2.65
CA THR A 71 4.05 -0.22 -3.15
C THR A 71 4.31 1.19 -3.66
N SER A 72 3.77 1.52 -4.83
CA SER A 72 3.79 2.86 -5.41
C SER A 72 2.45 3.59 -5.23
N GLY A 73 2.41 4.90 -5.50
CA GLY A 73 1.18 5.68 -5.59
C GLY A 73 0.98 6.73 -4.51
N ILE A 74 -0.26 7.11 -4.31
CA ILE A 74 -0.64 8.28 -3.50
C ILE A 74 -0.28 8.12 -2.03
N MET A 75 0.40 9.14 -1.50
CA MET A 75 0.52 9.40 -0.07
C MET A 75 0.15 10.85 0.25
N VAL A 76 -0.47 11.05 1.41
CA VAL A 76 -0.78 12.37 1.96
C VAL A 76 0.08 12.65 3.20
N PHE A 77 0.64 13.86 3.27
CA PHE A 77 1.36 14.41 4.41
C PHE A 77 0.66 15.66 4.90
N ALA A 78 0.55 15.84 6.20
CA ALA A 78 0.05 17.07 6.78
C ALA A 78 1.15 18.14 6.84
N LEU A 79 0.76 19.41 6.72
CA LEU A 79 1.66 20.57 6.82
C LEU A 79 1.51 21.32 8.15
N SER A 80 0.71 20.79 9.08
CA SER A 80 0.55 21.33 10.44
C SER A 80 0.11 20.24 11.41
N ALA A 81 0.32 20.47 12.71
CA ALA A 81 -0.16 19.55 13.75
C ALA A 81 -1.70 19.45 13.78
N HIS A 82 -2.41 20.54 13.43
CA HIS A 82 -3.87 20.55 13.28
C HIS A 82 -4.30 19.58 12.17
N ALA A 83 -3.72 19.73 10.97
CA ALA A 83 -4.01 18.88 9.83
C ALA A 83 -3.64 17.41 10.11
N GLN A 84 -2.50 17.14 10.76
CA GLN A 84 -2.09 15.79 11.13
C GLN A 84 -3.12 15.11 12.05
N ARG A 85 -3.60 15.82 13.07
CA ARG A 85 -4.62 15.31 13.99
C ARG A 85 -5.93 15.03 13.25
N HIS A 86 -6.39 15.96 12.44
CA HIS A 86 -7.66 15.85 11.71
C HIS A 86 -7.63 14.68 10.72
N LEU A 87 -6.59 14.58 9.88
CA LEU A 87 -6.44 13.48 8.93
C LEU A 87 -6.17 12.15 9.64
N GLY A 88 -5.37 12.16 10.73
CA GLY A 88 -5.13 10.98 11.56
C GLY A 88 -6.41 10.38 12.13
N LEU A 89 -7.33 11.22 12.63
CA LEU A 89 -8.65 10.78 13.10
C LEU A 89 -9.50 10.17 11.98
N GLN A 90 -9.44 10.69 10.76
CA GLN A 90 -10.16 10.09 9.62
C GLN A 90 -9.60 8.71 9.27
N PHE A 91 -8.27 8.52 9.33
CA PHE A 91 -7.65 7.19 9.16
C PHE A 91 -8.09 6.23 10.27
N GLU A 92 -8.04 6.66 11.52
CA GLU A 92 -8.45 5.87 12.70
C GLU A 92 -9.92 5.45 12.60
N LYS A 93 -10.81 6.38 12.25
CA LYS A 93 -12.26 6.16 12.09
C LYS A 93 -12.62 5.50 10.75
N ARG A 94 -11.66 5.14 9.90
CA ARG A 94 -11.86 4.49 8.60
C ARG A 94 -12.75 5.30 7.65
N GLN A 95 -12.64 6.63 7.71
CA GLN A 95 -13.40 7.58 6.87
C GLN A 95 -12.67 7.95 5.58
N ILE A 96 -11.43 7.49 5.42
CA ILE A 96 -10.63 7.70 4.21
C ILE A 96 -10.87 6.54 3.26
N GLU A 97 -11.35 6.86 2.06
CA GLU A 97 -11.52 5.89 0.99
C GLU A 97 -10.21 5.76 0.20
N LYS A 98 -9.89 4.55 -0.22
CA LYS A 98 -8.66 4.24 -0.95
C LYS A 98 -8.93 3.16 -1.96
N THR A 99 -8.43 3.36 -3.16
CA THR A 99 -8.42 2.33 -4.20
C THR A 99 -6.98 2.00 -4.55
N TYR A 100 -6.67 0.72 -4.59
CA TYR A 100 -5.41 0.22 -5.09
C TYR A 100 -5.67 -0.58 -6.36
N ILE A 101 -4.77 -0.45 -7.33
CA ILE A 101 -4.75 -1.32 -8.51
C ILE A 101 -3.64 -2.33 -8.35
N SER A 102 -3.93 -3.56 -8.72
CA SER A 102 -2.98 -4.66 -8.66
C SER A 102 -3.11 -5.57 -9.87
N ARG A 103 -2.01 -6.24 -10.25
CA ARG A 103 -2.02 -7.40 -11.14
C ARG A 103 -1.65 -8.61 -10.31
N VAL A 104 -2.51 -9.61 -10.35
CA VAL A 104 -2.38 -10.85 -9.58
C VAL A 104 -2.24 -12.04 -10.49
N ASP A 105 -1.61 -13.09 -9.98
CA ASP A 105 -1.41 -14.34 -10.69
C ASP A 105 -2.71 -15.12 -10.84
N GLY A 106 -2.90 -15.70 -12.01
CA GLY A 106 -4.00 -16.58 -12.33
C GLY A 106 -5.31 -15.86 -12.68
N TYR A 107 -6.28 -16.65 -13.08
CA TYR A 107 -7.62 -16.23 -13.45
C TYR A 107 -8.52 -16.19 -12.20
N VAL A 108 -8.88 -15.01 -11.73
CA VAL A 108 -9.83 -14.82 -10.62
C VAL A 108 -11.25 -15.02 -11.16
N GLU A 109 -11.91 -16.10 -10.81
CA GLU A 109 -13.22 -16.47 -11.41
C GLU A 109 -14.33 -15.47 -11.10
N LYS A 110 -14.45 -15.05 -9.83
CA LYS A 110 -15.48 -14.09 -9.40
C LYS A 110 -15.15 -12.67 -9.87
N ASN A 111 -16.15 -11.88 -10.18
CA ASN A 111 -15.95 -10.47 -10.55
C ASN A 111 -15.71 -9.56 -9.34
N THR A 112 -16.25 -9.90 -8.18
CA THR A 112 -16.13 -9.14 -6.93
C THR A 112 -16.04 -10.08 -5.74
N GLY A 113 -15.55 -9.57 -4.63
CA GLY A 113 -15.54 -10.34 -3.39
C GLY A 113 -15.00 -9.56 -2.21
N GLU A 114 -14.89 -10.28 -1.10
CA GLU A 114 -14.41 -9.77 0.16
C GLU A 114 -13.42 -10.76 0.79
N ILE A 115 -12.41 -10.24 1.46
CA ILE A 115 -11.43 -11.01 2.24
C ILE A 115 -11.42 -10.43 3.65
N ASP A 116 -12.00 -11.17 4.60
CA ASP A 116 -11.98 -10.84 6.04
C ASP A 116 -11.09 -11.85 6.76
N LEU A 117 -9.80 -11.58 6.79
CA LEU A 117 -8.78 -12.44 7.39
C LEU A 117 -7.92 -11.64 8.36
N PRO A 118 -7.94 -11.95 9.67
CA PRO A 118 -7.17 -11.23 10.67
C PRO A 118 -5.66 -11.44 10.51
N LEU A 119 -4.88 -10.35 10.66
CA LEU A 119 -3.44 -10.32 10.37
C LEU A 119 -2.60 -10.03 11.60
N ILE A 120 -1.45 -10.71 11.69
CA ILE A 120 -0.40 -10.48 12.67
C ILE A 120 0.98 -10.52 12.02
N ALA A 121 1.98 -9.91 12.66
CA ALA A 121 3.36 -10.06 12.24
C ALA A 121 3.85 -11.51 12.41
N ASP A 122 4.40 -12.09 11.36
CA ASP A 122 5.18 -13.33 11.44
C ASP A 122 6.55 -12.99 12.08
N TRP A 123 6.57 -13.00 13.40
CA TRP A 123 7.67 -12.46 14.20
C TRP A 123 9.05 -13.07 13.88
N PRO A 124 9.17 -14.41 13.69
CA PRO A 124 10.43 -15.03 13.26
C PRO A 124 10.87 -14.61 11.84
N ASN A 125 9.93 -14.30 10.96
CA ASN A 125 10.17 -14.05 9.53
C ASN A 125 9.93 -12.59 9.11
N ARG A 126 10.05 -11.63 10.05
CA ARG A 126 9.86 -10.21 9.72
C ARG A 126 10.65 -9.76 8.48
N PRO A 127 10.07 -8.92 7.62
CA PRO A 127 8.84 -8.13 7.81
C PRO A 127 7.53 -8.83 7.41
N ARG A 128 7.50 -10.17 7.25
CA ARG A 128 6.30 -10.92 6.89
C ARG A 128 5.14 -10.67 7.86
N GLN A 129 3.93 -10.71 7.30
CA GLN A 129 2.68 -10.80 8.03
C GLN A 129 2.02 -12.13 7.69
N MET A 130 1.14 -12.62 8.55
CA MET A 130 0.41 -13.86 8.34
C MET A 130 -1.02 -13.76 8.86
N VAL A 131 -1.89 -14.64 8.37
CA VAL A 131 -3.25 -14.79 8.90
C VAL A 131 -3.17 -15.51 10.24
N SER A 132 -3.88 -14.99 11.23
CA SER A 132 -4.01 -15.62 12.54
C SER A 132 -5.38 -15.32 13.12
N TYR A 133 -6.21 -16.33 13.25
CA TYR A 133 -7.56 -16.20 13.81
C TYR A 133 -7.53 -16.00 15.34
N GLU A 134 -6.50 -16.46 16.01
CA GLU A 134 -6.38 -16.38 17.47
C GLU A 134 -5.83 -15.02 17.93
N HIS A 135 -4.78 -14.50 17.26
CA HIS A 135 -4.05 -13.31 17.70
C HIS A 135 -4.02 -12.17 16.67
N GLY A 136 -4.60 -12.39 15.51
CA GLY A 136 -4.59 -11.42 14.41
C GLY A 136 -5.52 -10.24 14.68
N LYS A 137 -5.13 -9.07 14.19
CA LYS A 137 -5.99 -7.88 14.17
C LYS A 137 -6.92 -7.94 12.97
N SER A 138 -8.22 -7.69 13.15
CA SER A 138 -9.21 -7.62 12.08
C SER A 138 -8.70 -6.83 10.88
N ALA A 139 -8.81 -7.42 9.70
CA ALA A 139 -8.41 -6.84 8.43
C ALA A 139 -9.42 -7.23 7.36
N LEU A 140 -9.97 -6.22 6.68
CA LEU A 140 -11.03 -6.36 5.69
C LEU A 140 -10.65 -5.65 4.39
N THR A 141 -10.73 -6.38 3.27
CA THR A 141 -10.52 -5.86 1.91
C THR A 141 -11.66 -6.32 1.02
N THR A 142 -12.35 -5.40 0.36
CA THR A 142 -13.22 -5.74 -0.77
C THR A 142 -12.46 -5.56 -2.06
N TRP A 143 -12.86 -6.26 -3.12
CA TRP A 143 -12.17 -6.22 -4.40
C TRP A 143 -13.13 -6.40 -5.58
N GLU A 144 -12.68 -5.93 -6.74
CA GLU A 144 -13.39 -6.02 -8.02
C GLU A 144 -12.39 -6.30 -9.14
N VAL A 145 -12.72 -7.24 -10.02
CA VAL A 145 -11.91 -7.54 -11.21
C VAL A 145 -12.15 -6.48 -12.27
N LEU A 146 -11.09 -5.90 -12.76
CA LEU A 146 -11.13 -4.88 -13.83
C LEU A 146 -10.94 -5.51 -15.20
N ASP A 147 -10.02 -6.47 -15.29
CA ASP A 147 -9.66 -7.13 -16.54
C ASP A 147 -8.98 -8.48 -16.27
N ARG A 148 -9.05 -9.39 -17.24
CA ARG A 148 -8.38 -10.70 -17.24
C ARG A 148 -7.69 -10.91 -18.56
N GLN A 149 -6.38 -11.13 -18.52
CA GLN A 149 -5.56 -11.40 -19.70
C GLN A 149 -4.68 -12.61 -19.42
N ASP A 150 -4.90 -13.69 -20.17
CA ASP A 150 -4.19 -14.95 -19.98
C ASP A 150 -4.27 -15.42 -18.51
N ASP A 151 -3.11 -15.69 -17.90
CA ASP A 151 -2.97 -16.13 -16.51
C ASP A 151 -2.80 -14.95 -15.52
N VAL A 152 -3.24 -13.75 -15.87
CA VAL A 152 -3.13 -12.55 -15.03
C VAL A 152 -4.49 -11.84 -14.93
N THR A 153 -4.87 -11.52 -13.70
CA THR A 153 -6.05 -10.69 -13.43
C THR A 153 -5.62 -9.32 -12.94
N ARG A 154 -6.18 -8.26 -13.55
CA ARG A 154 -6.08 -6.89 -13.05
C ARG A 154 -7.27 -6.63 -12.12
N ILE A 155 -6.99 -6.14 -10.91
CA ILE A 155 -7.98 -6.06 -9.84
C ILE A 155 -7.88 -4.74 -9.09
N ALA A 156 -9.03 -4.16 -8.75
CA ALA A 156 -9.14 -3.05 -7.81
C ALA A 156 -9.34 -3.60 -6.39
N LEU A 157 -8.61 -3.06 -5.44
CA LEU A 157 -8.62 -3.46 -4.04
C LEU A 157 -9.02 -2.25 -3.18
N TYR A 158 -10.02 -2.44 -2.32
CA TYR A 158 -10.60 -1.41 -1.46
C TYR A 158 -10.41 -1.78 0.01
N PRO A 159 -9.25 -1.47 0.62
CA PRO A 159 -8.99 -1.81 2.02
C PRO A 159 -9.84 -0.99 2.98
N LYS A 160 -10.70 -1.63 3.75
CA LYS A 160 -11.49 -1.02 4.83
C LYS A 160 -10.66 -0.82 6.11
N THR A 161 -9.57 -1.56 6.24
CA THR A 161 -8.56 -1.46 7.30
C THR A 161 -7.19 -1.17 6.68
N GLY A 162 -6.16 -0.89 7.49
CA GLY A 162 -4.81 -0.56 7.01
C GLY A 162 -3.72 -1.32 7.76
N ARG A 163 -3.77 -2.68 7.77
CA ARG A 163 -2.70 -3.48 8.38
C ARG A 163 -1.47 -3.55 7.47
N SER A 164 -0.32 -3.75 8.08
CA SER A 164 0.93 -3.95 7.31
C SER A 164 0.77 -5.10 6.33
N HIS A 165 1.21 -4.92 5.09
CA HIS A 165 1.12 -5.89 3.99
C HIS A 165 -0.30 -6.45 3.71
N GLN A 166 -1.37 -5.80 4.21
CA GLN A 166 -2.73 -6.35 4.17
C GLN A 166 -3.12 -6.86 2.80
N LEU A 167 -3.06 -6.03 1.77
CA LEU A 167 -3.49 -6.39 0.42
C LEU A 167 -2.66 -7.56 -0.15
N ARG A 168 -1.38 -7.58 0.15
CA ARG A 168 -0.45 -8.63 -0.31
C ARG A 168 -0.76 -9.98 0.33
N VAL A 169 -0.97 -10.00 1.66
CA VAL A 169 -1.35 -11.24 2.39
C VAL A 169 -2.73 -11.70 2.00
N HIS A 170 -3.69 -10.78 1.83
CA HIS A 170 -5.06 -11.11 1.44
C HIS A 170 -5.09 -11.76 0.05
N MET A 171 -4.41 -11.18 -0.95
CA MET A 171 -4.36 -11.75 -2.30
C MET A 171 -3.61 -13.09 -2.33
N PHE A 172 -2.52 -13.21 -1.56
CA PHE A 172 -1.83 -14.49 -1.38
C PHE A 172 -2.75 -15.55 -0.75
N ALA A 173 -3.49 -15.22 0.31
CA ALA A 173 -4.42 -16.13 0.98
C ALA A 173 -5.61 -16.53 0.10
N LEU A 174 -6.02 -15.66 -0.83
CA LEU A 174 -7.05 -15.94 -1.84
C LEU A 174 -6.56 -16.92 -2.92
N GLY A 175 -5.24 -17.17 -3.00
CA GLY A 175 -4.63 -18.04 -4.02
C GLY A 175 -4.15 -17.26 -5.26
N HIS A 176 -4.20 -15.94 -5.25
CA HIS A 176 -3.83 -15.05 -6.34
C HIS A 176 -2.76 -14.03 -5.89
N PRO A 177 -1.52 -14.46 -5.61
CA PRO A 177 -0.48 -13.55 -5.15
C PRO A 177 -0.19 -12.45 -6.18
N ILE A 178 0.22 -11.28 -5.69
CA ILE A 178 0.51 -10.11 -6.53
C ILE A 178 1.80 -10.37 -7.31
N LEU A 179 1.80 -10.04 -8.61
CA LEU A 179 2.98 -10.16 -9.45
C LEU A 179 4.12 -9.28 -8.93
N GLY A 180 5.35 -9.80 -8.98
CA GLY A 180 6.52 -9.09 -8.48
C GLY A 180 6.62 -9.00 -6.96
N ASP A 181 5.75 -9.70 -6.22
CA ASP A 181 5.83 -9.71 -4.75
C ASP A 181 6.97 -10.60 -4.27
N ARG A 182 8.03 -9.96 -3.80
CA ARG A 182 9.22 -10.61 -3.28
C ARG A 182 9.01 -11.45 -2.03
N ILE A 183 7.96 -11.16 -1.24
CA ILE A 183 7.74 -11.75 0.09
C ILE A 183 6.72 -12.89 0.04
N TYR A 184 5.67 -12.74 -0.76
CA TYR A 184 4.52 -13.65 -0.76
C TYR A 184 4.36 -14.45 -2.06
N ALA A 185 5.05 -14.09 -3.16
CA ALA A 185 4.97 -14.81 -4.41
C ALA A 185 6.10 -15.81 -4.57
N GLU A 186 5.82 -17.00 -5.14
CA GLU A 186 6.83 -17.94 -5.59
C GLU A 186 7.69 -17.36 -6.72
N ASP A 187 8.78 -18.04 -7.12
CA ASP A 187 9.77 -17.51 -8.06
C ASP A 187 9.18 -17.14 -9.42
N ARG A 188 8.32 -17.97 -9.99
CA ARG A 188 7.65 -17.69 -11.26
C ARG A 188 6.87 -16.37 -11.19
N ILE A 189 6.07 -16.18 -10.16
CA ILE A 189 5.21 -15.02 -9.99
C ILE A 189 6.03 -13.76 -9.63
N PHE A 190 7.07 -13.94 -8.82
CA PHE A 190 7.99 -12.84 -8.51
C PHE A 190 8.69 -12.31 -9.75
N HIS A 191 9.20 -13.19 -10.63
CA HIS A 191 9.88 -12.78 -11.85
C HIS A 191 8.94 -12.41 -13.01
N ALA A 192 7.63 -12.61 -12.86
CA ALA A 192 6.64 -12.20 -13.86
C ALA A 192 6.48 -10.67 -13.99
N ALA A 193 7.06 -9.89 -13.06
CA ALA A 193 7.03 -8.43 -13.13
C ALA A 193 8.31 -7.83 -12.54
N PRO A 194 8.77 -6.68 -13.07
CA PRO A 194 10.03 -6.04 -12.61
C PRO A 194 9.93 -5.44 -11.21
N ARG A 195 8.73 -5.27 -10.69
CA ARG A 195 8.42 -4.75 -9.35
C ARG A 195 7.07 -5.24 -8.86
N LEU A 196 6.80 -5.08 -7.57
CA LEU A 196 5.47 -5.31 -7.02
C LEU A 196 4.40 -4.55 -7.81
N GLN A 197 3.45 -5.27 -8.38
CA GLN A 197 2.32 -4.73 -9.14
C GLN A 197 1.18 -4.33 -8.18
N LEU A 198 1.47 -3.38 -7.28
CA LEU A 198 0.51 -2.80 -6.35
C LEU A 198 0.71 -1.28 -6.31
N HIS A 199 -0.36 -0.55 -6.65
CA HIS A 199 -0.36 0.91 -6.76
C HIS A 199 -1.54 1.52 -6.00
N ALA A 200 -1.29 2.45 -5.10
CA ALA A 200 -2.30 3.26 -4.44
C ALA A 200 -2.79 4.32 -5.43
N GLN A 201 -3.91 4.03 -6.13
CA GLN A 201 -4.38 4.86 -7.22
C GLN A 201 -5.19 6.06 -6.74
N THR A 202 -6.14 5.85 -5.80
CA THR A 202 -6.96 6.97 -5.31
C THR A 202 -6.92 7.08 -3.79
N ILE A 203 -7.13 8.31 -3.33
CA ILE A 203 -7.40 8.62 -1.93
C ILE A 203 -8.45 9.71 -1.84
N SER A 204 -9.48 9.50 -0.99
CA SER A 204 -10.52 10.49 -0.74
C SER A 204 -10.66 10.75 0.75
N PHE A 205 -10.78 12.01 1.11
CA PHE A 205 -10.90 12.44 2.51
C PHE A 205 -11.57 13.83 2.62
N ARG A 206 -11.86 14.27 3.85
CA ARG A 206 -12.29 15.63 4.12
C ARG A 206 -11.11 16.52 4.47
N GLU A 207 -11.03 17.68 3.84
CA GLU A 207 -9.98 18.68 4.13
C GLU A 207 -10.01 19.08 5.60
N PRO A 208 -8.82 19.28 6.24
CA PRO A 208 -8.73 19.73 7.63
C PRO A 208 -9.40 21.07 7.87
N THR A 209 -9.26 22.00 6.96
CA THR A 209 -9.92 23.31 6.99
C THR A 209 -11.08 23.31 5.98
N GLY A 210 -12.26 23.71 6.43
CA GLY A 210 -13.48 23.80 5.59
C GLY A 210 -14.22 22.46 5.38
N GLY A 211 -13.62 21.31 5.67
CA GLY A 211 -14.29 20.00 5.66
C GLY A 211 -14.78 19.52 4.28
N LYS A 212 -14.34 20.15 3.18
CA LYS A 212 -14.69 19.77 1.81
C LYS A 212 -14.20 18.34 1.53
N PHE A 213 -15.04 17.51 0.92
CA PHE A 213 -14.64 16.18 0.44
C PHE A 213 -13.83 16.33 -0.84
N VAL A 214 -12.64 15.74 -0.87
CA VAL A 214 -11.71 15.78 -2.00
C VAL A 214 -11.31 14.37 -2.41
N ASN A 215 -11.02 14.21 -3.69
CA ASN A 215 -10.49 12.97 -4.27
C ASN A 215 -9.26 13.29 -5.10
N TYR A 216 -8.22 12.50 -4.91
CA TYR A 216 -6.99 12.55 -5.72
C TYR A 216 -6.76 11.20 -6.37
N GLU A 217 -6.29 11.24 -7.62
CA GLU A 217 -6.02 10.05 -8.41
C GLU A 217 -4.68 10.15 -9.14
N ILE A 218 -3.95 9.06 -9.16
CA ILE A 218 -2.73 8.86 -9.97
C ILE A 218 -2.88 7.55 -10.72
N ASN A 219 -2.90 7.61 -12.03
CA ASN A 219 -3.07 6.43 -12.85
C ASN A 219 -1.94 5.43 -12.64
N CYS A 220 -2.33 4.16 -12.56
CA CYS A 220 -1.42 3.03 -12.50
C CYS A 220 -0.71 2.86 -13.87
N SER A 221 0.59 2.59 -13.84
CA SER A 221 1.41 2.40 -15.05
C SER A 221 1.43 0.94 -15.56
N PHE A 222 0.62 0.03 -14.98
CA PHE A 222 0.52 -1.37 -15.38
C PHE A 222 -0.92 -1.88 -15.36
#